data_fcd630b9bcb528c0ba94684f14c8b062
#
_entry.id   fcd630b9bcb528c0ba94684f14c8b062
#
_cell.length_a   1.000
_cell.length_b   1.000
_cell.length_c   1.000
_cell.angle_alpha   90.00
_cell.angle_beta   90.00
_cell.angle_gamma   90.00
#
_symmetry.space_group_name_H-M   'P 1'
#
loop_
_entity.id
_entity.type
_entity.pdbx_description
1 polymer ?
#
loop_
_entity_poly.entity_id
_entity_poly.type
_entity_poly.pdbx_seq_one_letter_code
_entity_poly.pdbx_strand_id
1 'polypeptide(L)'
;MSKISVQPKIKCFISAKTLLQNKEKRQNGLISFAIPDLGVLFKAHNFGSHYELEYISLLAFLRFIELNYKAFQNQKIDVLCSSPLLVYQMSENAVCQKELERHRSLALVYKEKFKFSLSWVPESENRAQNGMMDLPPLKNSLDFNFEDIQKKPW
;
A
#
# COMPACT_ATOMS: atom_id res chain seq x y z
N MET A 1 -6.56 38.61 -2.62
CA MET A 1 -7.03 37.29 -3.06
C MET A 1 -6.31 36.19 -2.31
N SER A 2 -7.03 35.44 -1.59
CA SER A 2 -6.43 34.35 -0.86
C SER A 2 -6.07 33.23 -1.82
N LYS A 3 -4.84 32.80 -1.80
CA LYS A 3 -4.43 31.62 -2.53
C LYS A 3 -4.85 30.40 -1.72
N ILE A 4 -5.67 29.57 -2.32
CA ILE A 4 -5.93 28.25 -1.74
C ILE A 4 -4.66 27.46 -1.92
N SER A 5 -3.99 27.20 -0.81
CA SER A 5 -2.82 26.36 -0.83
C SER A 5 -3.29 24.90 -1.01
N VAL A 6 -3.10 24.35 -2.21
CA VAL A 6 -3.39 22.95 -2.48
C VAL A 6 -2.17 22.13 -2.08
N GLN A 7 -2.36 21.26 -1.13
CA GLN A 7 -1.32 20.34 -0.70
C GLN A 7 -0.95 19.41 -1.86
N PRO A 8 0.34 19.25 -2.18
CA PRO A 8 0.75 18.33 -3.23
C PRO A 8 0.22 16.93 -2.97
N LYS A 9 -0.23 16.27 -4.02
CA LYS A 9 -0.74 14.90 -3.95
C LYS A 9 0.28 13.95 -4.53
N ILE A 10 0.58 12.88 -3.80
CA ILE A 10 1.45 11.83 -4.27
C ILE A 10 0.64 10.53 -4.44
N LYS A 11 0.71 9.95 -5.63
CA LYS A 11 0.03 8.71 -5.95
C LYS A 11 0.93 7.53 -5.62
N CYS A 12 0.38 6.59 -4.89
CA CYS A 12 1.06 5.38 -4.47
C CYS A 12 0.20 4.19 -4.84
N PHE A 13 0.82 3.09 -5.23
CA PHE A 13 0.11 1.90 -5.65
C PHE A 13 0.50 0.73 -4.77
N ILE A 14 -0.46 -0.12 -4.45
CA ILE A 14 -0.21 -1.36 -3.72
C ILE A 14 -0.84 -2.53 -4.48
N SER A 15 -0.24 -3.70 -4.35
CA SER A 15 -0.70 -4.89 -5.06
C SER A 15 -0.31 -6.15 -4.32
N ALA A 16 -1.16 -7.16 -4.41
CA ALA A 16 -0.86 -8.51 -3.99
C ALA A 16 -1.14 -9.45 -5.16
N LYS A 17 -0.28 -10.43 -5.36
CA LYS A 17 -0.43 -11.39 -6.44
C LYS A 17 -0.29 -12.80 -5.91
N THR A 18 -1.27 -13.64 -6.22
CA THR A 18 -1.28 -15.05 -5.83
C THR A 18 -1.60 -15.89 -7.06
N LEU A 19 -1.14 -17.13 -7.08
CA LEU A 19 -1.30 -18.02 -8.24
C LEU A 19 -2.56 -18.85 -8.19
N LEU A 20 -3.03 -19.21 -6.99
CA LEU A 20 -4.21 -20.04 -6.85
C LEU A 20 -5.48 -19.24 -7.05
N GLN A 21 -6.46 -19.83 -7.74
CA GLN A 21 -7.74 -19.18 -7.97
C GLN A 21 -8.54 -18.99 -6.68
N ASN A 22 -8.38 -19.91 -5.73
CA ASN A 22 -9.04 -19.77 -4.44
C ASN A 22 -8.31 -18.72 -3.60
N LYS A 23 -8.84 -17.53 -3.56
CA LYS A 23 -8.22 -16.40 -2.86
C LYS A 23 -8.27 -16.51 -1.34
N GLU A 24 -9.08 -17.39 -0.81
CA GLU A 24 -9.14 -17.64 0.62
C GLU A 24 -8.06 -18.62 1.08
N LYS A 25 -7.49 -19.39 0.15
CA LYS A 25 -6.46 -20.36 0.50
C LYS A 25 -5.15 -19.66 0.81
N ARG A 26 -4.53 -20.05 1.92
CA ARG A 26 -3.22 -19.55 2.30
C ARG A 26 -2.16 -20.14 1.38
N GLN A 27 -1.32 -19.29 0.86
CA GLN A 27 -0.33 -19.64 -0.16
C GLN A 27 0.81 -18.63 -0.17
N ASN A 28 1.88 -18.95 -0.86
CA ASN A 28 2.93 -17.99 -1.12
C ASN A 28 2.46 -17.03 -2.19
N GLY A 29 2.68 -15.76 -1.96
CA GLY A 29 2.32 -14.72 -2.91
C GLY A 29 3.33 -13.60 -2.92
N LEU A 30 3.09 -12.62 -3.76
CA LEU A 30 3.96 -11.46 -3.92
C LEU A 30 3.19 -10.21 -3.50
N ILE A 31 3.75 -9.47 -2.56
CA ILE A 31 3.24 -8.14 -2.23
C ILE A 31 4.13 -7.10 -2.88
N SER A 32 3.54 -5.98 -3.24
CA SER A 32 4.31 -4.89 -3.85
C SER A 32 3.69 -3.54 -3.55
N PHE A 33 4.51 -2.50 -3.55
CA PHE A 33 4.03 -1.13 -3.61
C PHE A 33 4.94 -0.31 -4.51
N ALA A 34 4.37 0.74 -5.07
CA ALA A 34 5.10 1.62 -5.97
C ALA A 34 4.76 3.08 -5.68
N ILE A 35 5.76 3.93 -5.73
CA ILE A 35 5.61 5.37 -5.63
C ILE A 35 6.30 5.95 -6.86
N PRO A 36 5.57 6.05 -7.99
CA PRO A 36 6.19 6.44 -9.27
C PRO A 36 6.92 7.78 -9.23
N ASP A 37 6.36 8.77 -8.54
CA ASP A 37 6.98 10.09 -8.45
C ASP A 37 8.35 10.07 -7.76
N LEU A 38 8.61 9.06 -6.96
CA LEU A 38 9.89 8.89 -6.27
C LEU A 38 10.75 7.79 -6.87
N GLY A 39 10.24 7.09 -7.90
CA GLY A 39 10.96 5.96 -8.49
C GLY A 39 11.09 4.76 -7.55
N VAL A 40 10.18 4.61 -6.59
CA VAL A 40 10.22 3.52 -5.61
C VAL A 40 9.35 2.37 -6.08
N LEU A 41 9.92 1.18 -6.11
CA LEU A 41 9.18 -0.06 -6.31
C LEU A 41 9.71 -1.11 -5.33
N PHE A 42 8.83 -1.61 -4.48
CA PHE A 42 9.14 -2.64 -3.49
C PHE A 42 8.37 -3.90 -3.83
N LYS A 43 9.03 -5.03 -3.74
CA LYS A 43 8.41 -6.36 -3.90
C LYS A 43 8.96 -7.30 -2.84
N ALA A 44 8.09 -8.13 -2.30
CA ALA A 44 8.49 -9.15 -1.32
C ALA A 44 7.54 -10.34 -1.38
N HIS A 45 8.08 -11.52 -1.11
CA HIS A 45 7.25 -12.71 -0.96
C HIS A 45 6.70 -12.76 0.45
N ASN A 46 5.47 -13.24 0.56
CA ASN A 46 4.83 -13.42 1.83
C ASN A 46 3.84 -14.58 1.75
N PHE A 47 3.40 -15.07 2.89
CA PHE A 47 2.48 -16.20 2.95
C PHE A 47 1.16 -15.77 3.58
N GLY A 48 0.06 -16.16 2.96
CA GLY A 48 -1.28 -15.84 3.47
C GLY A 48 -2.31 -16.04 2.38
N SER A 49 -3.57 -15.78 2.70
CA SER A 49 -4.59 -15.73 1.67
C SER A 49 -4.37 -14.49 0.80
N HIS A 50 -4.97 -14.48 -0.38
CA HIS A 50 -4.88 -13.31 -1.25
C HIS A 50 -5.34 -12.05 -0.51
N TYR A 51 -6.43 -12.15 0.24
CA TYR A 51 -6.98 -11.00 0.97
C TYR A 51 -6.06 -10.53 2.11
N GLU A 52 -5.44 -11.49 2.82
CA GLU A 52 -4.43 -11.12 3.82
C GLU A 52 -3.25 -10.40 3.16
N LEU A 53 -2.80 -10.90 2.02
CA LEU A 53 -1.66 -10.32 1.32
C LEU A 53 -1.96 -8.91 0.80
N GLU A 54 -3.21 -8.62 0.43
CA GLU A 54 -3.61 -7.27 0.09
C GLU A 54 -3.44 -6.32 1.27
N TYR A 55 -3.86 -6.75 2.45
CA TYR A 55 -3.63 -5.96 3.67
C TYR A 55 -2.14 -5.82 3.98
N ILE A 56 -1.38 -6.90 3.82
CA ILE A 56 0.06 -6.88 4.08
C ILE A 56 0.76 -5.92 3.13
N SER A 57 0.34 -5.85 1.86
CA SER A 57 0.91 -4.88 0.93
C SER A 57 0.63 -3.45 1.37
N LEU A 58 -0.57 -3.17 1.86
CA LEU A 58 -0.92 -1.86 2.40
C LEU A 58 -0.09 -1.55 3.64
N LEU A 59 0.03 -2.51 4.56
CA LEU A 59 0.78 -2.30 5.80
C LEU A 59 2.27 -2.10 5.54
N ALA A 60 2.83 -2.85 4.59
CA ALA A 60 4.23 -2.66 4.19
C ALA A 60 4.46 -1.25 3.64
N PHE A 61 3.55 -0.78 2.79
CA PHE A 61 3.59 0.58 2.27
C PHE A 61 3.51 1.61 3.40
N LEU A 62 2.56 1.44 4.32
CA LEU A 62 2.38 2.37 5.42
C LEU A 62 3.58 2.40 6.36
N ARG A 63 4.21 1.24 6.57
CA ARG A 63 5.45 1.16 7.34
C ARG A 63 6.57 1.92 6.64
N PHE A 64 6.64 1.83 5.32
CA PHE A 64 7.60 2.60 4.54
C PHE A 64 7.40 4.11 4.74
N ILE A 65 6.14 4.57 4.69
CA ILE A 65 5.81 5.98 4.95
C ILE A 65 6.27 6.39 6.34
N GLU A 66 6.01 5.54 7.32
CA GLU A 66 6.40 5.83 8.71
C GLU A 66 7.91 5.98 8.86
N LEU A 67 8.68 5.10 8.22
CA LEU A 67 10.14 5.13 8.27
C LEU A 67 10.72 6.32 7.51
N ASN A 68 9.99 6.88 6.58
CA ASN A 68 10.43 7.99 5.74
C ASN A 68 9.49 9.19 5.90
N TYR A 69 8.99 9.39 7.10
CA TYR A 69 7.93 10.36 7.38
C TYR A 69 8.25 11.76 6.88
N LYS A 70 9.48 12.21 7.00
CA LYS A 70 9.86 13.56 6.59
C LYS A 70 9.66 13.81 5.09
N ALA A 71 9.81 12.77 4.28
CA ALA A 71 9.63 12.89 2.84
C ALA A 71 8.15 13.03 2.45
N PHE A 72 7.24 12.64 3.34
CA PHE A 72 5.81 12.60 3.04
C PHE A 72 4.98 13.62 3.83
N GLN A 73 5.59 14.27 4.79
CA GLN A 73 4.89 15.20 5.64
C GLN A 73 4.33 16.36 4.86
N ASN A 74 3.64 16.99 4.54
CA ASN A 74 3.15 18.07 3.68
C ASN A 74 2.62 17.56 2.34
N GLN A 75 2.49 16.25 2.19
CA GLN A 75 1.91 15.70 0.98
C GLN A 75 0.64 14.93 1.30
N LYS A 76 -0.32 15.02 0.40
CA LYS A 76 -1.53 14.24 0.48
C LYS A 76 -1.26 12.88 -0.16
N ILE A 77 -1.41 11.81 0.59
CA ILE A 77 -1.11 10.46 0.14
C ILE A 77 -2.37 9.83 -0.44
N ASP A 78 -2.31 9.48 -1.72
CA ASP A 78 -3.41 8.84 -2.44
C ASP A 78 -3.00 7.43 -2.80
N VAL A 79 -3.56 6.44 -2.11
CA VAL A 79 -3.21 5.03 -2.30
C VAL A 79 -4.20 4.40 -3.26
N LEU A 80 -3.68 3.74 -4.28
CA LEU A 80 -4.47 3.08 -5.31
C LEU A 80 -4.20 1.57 -5.27
N CYS A 81 -5.26 0.80 -5.29
CA CYS A 81 -5.17 -0.66 -5.29
C CYS A 81 -6.19 -1.24 -6.27
N SER A 82 -6.03 -2.50 -6.59
CA SER A 82 -6.95 -3.19 -7.50
C SER A 82 -7.84 -4.19 -6.76
N SER A 83 -8.07 -3.95 -5.48
CA SER A 83 -8.91 -4.79 -4.63
C SER A 83 -10.17 -4.04 -4.19
N PRO A 84 -11.32 -4.33 -4.78
CA PRO A 84 -12.57 -3.73 -4.31
C PRO A 84 -12.86 -4.07 -2.84
N LEU A 85 -12.50 -5.27 -2.41
CA LEU A 85 -12.74 -5.70 -1.03
C LEU A 85 -11.94 -4.85 -0.05
N LEU A 86 -10.66 -4.59 -0.34
CA LEU A 86 -9.82 -3.79 0.54
C LEU A 86 -10.36 -2.36 0.66
N VAL A 87 -10.74 -1.76 -0.46
CA VAL A 87 -11.32 -0.42 -0.45
C VAL A 87 -12.58 -0.39 0.39
N TYR A 88 -13.46 -1.38 0.19
CA TYR A 88 -14.70 -1.47 0.94
C TYR A 88 -14.43 -1.63 2.45
N GLN A 89 -13.56 -2.56 2.83
CA GLN A 89 -13.32 -2.85 4.24
C GLN A 89 -12.61 -1.71 4.97
N MET A 90 -11.85 -0.90 4.26
CA MET A 90 -11.19 0.26 4.87
C MET A 90 -12.12 1.47 4.98
N SER A 91 -13.30 1.41 4.44
CA SER A 91 -14.31 2.45 4.64
C SER A 91 -14.99 2.29 5.99
N GLU A 92 -15.65 3.35 6.46
CA GLU A 92 -16.32 3.33 7.75
C GLU A 92 -17.48 2.33 7.76
N ASN A 93 -17.66 1.67 8.90
CA ASN A 93 -18.77 0.74 9.15
C ASN A 93 -18.79 -0.49 8.24
N ALA A 94 -17.68 -0.77 7.61
CA ALA A 94 -17.60 -1.95 6.75
C ALA A 94 -17.43 -3.22 7.60
N VAL A 95 -17.99 -4.31 7.09
CA VAL A 95 -17.84 -5.63 7.70
C VAL A 95 -16.54 -6.26 7.20
N CYS A 96 -15.85 -6.94 8.10
CA CYS A 96 -14.58 -7.57 7.79
C CYS A 96 -14.55 -8.98 8.35
N GLN A 97 -14.01 -9.92 7.59
CA GLN A 97 -13.83 -11.28 8.05
C GLN A 97 -12.90 -11.31 9.27
N LYS A 98 -13.15 -12.23 10.17
CA LYS A 98 -12.40 -12.33 11.43
C LYS A 98 -10.90 -12.44 11.23
N GLU A 99 -10.46 -13.22 10.26
CA GLU A 99 -9.03 -13.43 9.98
C GLU A 99 -8.35 -12.18 9.42
N LEU A 100 -9.13 -11.19 8.96
CA LEU A 100 -8.61 -9.93 8.43
C LEU A 100 -8.70 -8.78 9.43
N GLU A 101 -9.43 -8.95 10.52
CA GLU A 101 -9.70 -7.86 11.48
C GLU A 101 -8.42 -7.27 12.07
N ARG A 102 -7.45 -8.10 12.38
CA ARG A 102 -6.18 -7.62 12.96
C ARG A 102 -5.44 -6.71 11.98
N HIS A 103 -5.38 -7.12 10.73
CA HIS A 103 -4.73 -6.33 9.67
C HIS A 103 -5.48 -5.02 9.44
N ARG A 104 -6.80 -5.12 9.36
CA ARG A 104 -7.65 -3.96 9.16
C ARG A 104 -7.51 -2.97 10.30
N SER A 105 -7.54 -3.43 11.53
CA SER A 105 -7.41 -2.57 12.70
C SER A 105 -6.10 -1.79 12.69
N LEU A 106 -5.00 -2.46 12.35
CA LEU A 106 -3.70 -1.81 12.26
C LEU A 106 -3.67 -0.79 11.11
N ALA A 107 -4.24 -1.14 9.96
CA ALA A 107 -4.32 -0.22 8.82
C ALA A 107 -5.16 1.02 9.17
N LEU A 108 -6.23 0.87 9.94
CA LEU A 108 -7.05 2.00 10.39
C LEU A 108 -6.28 2.92 11.35
N VAL A 109 -5.42 2.37 12.19
CA VAL A 109 -4.54 3.18 13.03
C VAL A 109 -3.63 4.06 12.17
N TYR A 110 -3.04 3.47 11.12
CA TYR A 110 -2.22 4.23 10.18
C TYR A 110 -3.05 5.28 9.42
N LYS A 111 -4.29 4.97 9.10
CA LYS A 111 -5.16 5.91 8.40
C LYS A 111 -5.41 7.16 9.22
N GLU A 112 -5.59 7.01 10.52
CA GLU A 112 -5.70 8.15 11.42
C GLU A 112 -4.40 8.96 11.47
N LYS A 113 -3.27 8.27 11.49
CA LYS A 113 -1.98 8.92 11.63
C LYS A 113 -1.57 9.68 10.35
N PHE A 114 -1.76 9.08 9.20
CA PHE A 114 -1.30 9.66 7.92
C PHE A 114 -2.41 10.23 7.06
N LYS A 115 -3.66 9.91 7.38
CA LYS A 115 -4.84 10.43 6.67
C LYS A 115 -4.79 10.23 5.16
N PHE A 116 -4.35 9.05 4.75
CA PHE A 116 -4.30 8.71 3.33
C PHE A 116 -5.69 8.39 2.78
N SER A 117 -5.87 8.53 1.48
CA SER A 117 -7.04 8.04 0.78
C SER A 117 -6.74 6.71 0.14
N LEU A 118 -7.73 5.85 0.01
CA LEU A 118 -7.61 4.56 -0.64
C LEU A 118 -8.68 4.44 -1.71
N SER A 119 -8.26 4.21 -2.96
CA SER A 119 -9.15 4.13 -4.11
C SER A 119 -8.81 2.93 -4.98
N TRP A 120 -9.74 2.54 -5.82
CA TRP A 120 -9.57 1.41 -6.72
C TRP A 120 -9.09 1.86 -8.10
N VAL A 121 -8.20 1.06 -8.70
CA VAL A 121 -7.83 1.19 -10.12
C VAL A 121 -7.83 -0.20 -10.75
N PRO A 122 -8.05 -0.29 -12.07
CA PRO A 122 -7.91 -1.58 -12.76
C PRO A 122 -6.48 -2.10 -12.65
N GLU A 123 -6.33 -3.42 -12.71
CA GLU A 123 -4.98 -4.03 -12.66
C GLU A 123 -4.05 -3.50 -13.74
N SER A 124 -4.58 -3.22 -14.92
CA SER A 124 -3.79 -2.67 -16.03
C SER A 124 -3.20 -1.28 -15.72
N GLU A 125 -3.76 -0.56 -14.77
CA GLU A 125 -3.29 0.75 -14.36
C GLU A 125 -2.54 0.73 -13.03
N ASN A 126 -2.39 -0.45 -12.43
CA ASN A 126 -1.71 -0.57 -11.14
C ASN A 126 -0.20 -0.67 -11.35
N ARG A 127 0.51 0.41 -11.06
CA ARG A 127 1.95 0.52 -11.28
C ARG A 127 2.76 -0.40 -10.37
N ALA A 128 2.24 -0.81 -9.24
CA ALA A 128 2.89 -1.79 -8.38
C ALA A 128 2.88 -3.18 -9.03
N GLN A 129 1.80 -3.52 -9.69
CA GLN A 129 1.63 -4.83 -10.33
C GLN A 129 2.38 -4.90 -11.66
N ASN A 130 2.30 -3.85 -12.47
CA ASN A 130 2.85 -3.84 -13.82
C ASN A 130 4.30 -3.40 -13.90
N GLY A 131 4.88 -2.98 -12.77
CA GLY A 131 6.23 -2.48 -12.74
C GLY A 131 6.34 -1.03 -13.20
N MET A 132 7.55 -0.50 -13.16
CA MET A 132 7.83 0.89 -13.49
C MET A 132 9.04 0.96 -14.42
N MET A 133 9.01 0.17 -15.49
CA MET A 133 10.19 -0.03 -16.33
C MET A 133 10.70 1.22 -17.03
N ASP A 134 9.78 2.18 -17.27
CA ASP A 134 10.12 3.40 -17.95
C ASP A 134 10.59 4.52 -17.01
N LEU A 135 10.66 4.23 -15.73
CA LEU A 135 11.08 5.24 -14.75
C LEU A 135 12.60 5.20 -14.58
N PRO A 136 13.21 6.38 -14.34
CA PRO A 136 14.64 6.40 -14.11
C PRO A 136 14.99 5.66 -12.81
N PRO A 137 16.26 5.19 -12.68
CA PRO A 137 16.70 4.59 -11.44
C PRO A 137 16.49 5.53 -10.26
N LEU A 138 16.14 4.96 -9.14
CA LEU A 138 15.95 5.73 -7.93
C LEU A 138 17.25 6.38 -7.50
N LYS A 139 17.28 7.70 -7.49
CA LYS A 139 18.36 8.47 -6.87
C LYS A 139 17.91 8.76 -5.46
N ASN A 140 18.27 7.91 -4.60
CA ASN A 140 17.61 7.80 -3.37
C ASN A 140 17.91 8.89 -2.36
N SER A 141 16.89 9.58 -1.94
CA SER A 141 16.91 10.44 -0.78
C SER A 141 16.12 9.86 0.39
N LEU A 142 15.59 8.66 0.25
CA LEU A 142 14.78 8.02 1.28
C LEU A 142 15.57 6.90 1.94
N ASP A 143 15.53 6.87 3.27
CA ASP A 143 16.05 5.73 4.00
C ASP A 143 15.04 4.61 3.92
N PHE A 144 15.46 3.54 3.26
CA PHE A 144 14.61 2.38 3.07
C PHE A 144 15.30 1.15 3.65
N ASN A 145 14.71 0.58 4.68
CA ASN A 145 15.20 -0.65 5.26
C ASN A 145 14.23 -1.79 4.97
N PHE A 146 14.67 -2.69 4.11
CA PHE A 146 13.89 -3.83 3.69
C PHE A 146 13.46 -4.73 4.86
N GLU A 147 14.36 -4.94 5.82
CA GLU A 147 14.08 -5.79 6.97
C GLU A 147 13.01 -5.19 7.88
N ASP A 148 13.00 -3.86 8.02
CA ASP A 148 12.01 -3.18 8.85
C ASP A 148 10.60 -3.34 8.28
N ILE A 149 10.48 -3.39 6.96
CA ILE A 149 9.19 -3.57 6.31
C ILE A 149 8.72 -5.02 6.47
N GLN A 150 9.62 -5.96 6.38
CA GLN A 150 9.29 -7.38 6.50
C GLN A 150 9.11 -7.86 7.93
N LYS A 151 9.60 -7.11 8.89
CA LYS A 151 9.27 -7.39 10.28
C LYS A 151 7.76 -7.28 10.45
N LYS A 152 7.15 -8.30 10.98
CA LYS A 152 5.70 -8.35 11.15
C LYS A 152 5.30 -7.72 12.48
N PRO A 153 5.12 -6.39 12.52
CA PRO A 153 4.53 -5.79 13.70
C PRO A 153 3.03 -6.09 13.78
N TRP A 154 2.55 -6.56 12.66
CA TRP A 154 1.15 -6.88 12.49
C TRP A 154 0.91 -8.39 12.46
#